data_6fca17d55cbb4707a3c98f4140fe7e0a
#
_entry.id   6fca17d55cbb4707a3c98f4140fe7e0a
#
_cell.length_a   1.000
_cell.length_b   1.000
_cell.length_c   1.000
_cell.angle_alpha   90.00
_cell.angle_beta   90.00
_cell.angle_gamma   90.00
#
_symmetry.space_group_name_H-M   'P 1'
#
loop_
_entity.id
_entity.type
_entity.pdbx_description
1 polymer ?
#
loop_
_entity_poly.entity_id
_entity_poly.type
_entity_poly.pdbx_seq_one_letter_code
_entity_poly.pdbx_strand_id
1 'polypeptide(L)'
;MQVKRLLLSALTSLTIAAPLAVISTPASAGAWSTVSDWGSEAADQFRLIRDQGSTDLYLSGYAHHGRNTYTKERLDELNEKAWGLGIGRRLRDERGNDDIIYLLGISDSHKKPQLMAGYAHEWIYPVGKTGLELGLGYTAILMSRQDYFGGVPFPIALPLGSIGTRDIKLRASYVPRLSQKKGNGDVLLMFVSMGI
;
A
#
# COMPACT_ATOMS: atom_id res chain seq x y z
N MET A 1 -50.16 24.16 -21.33
CA MET A 1 -49.81 25.14 -20.28
C MET A 1 -48.62 24.64 -19.51
N GLN A 2 -47.60 25.43 -19.48
CA GLN A 2 -46.22 25.19 -18.95
C GLN A 2 -46.24 24.83 -17.47
N VAL A 3 -45.37 23.89 -17.04
CA VAL A 3 -44.33 24.16 -16.03
C VAL A 3 -43.13 23.26 -16.30
N LYS A 4 -42.15 23.82 -16.97
CA LYS A 4 -40.76 23.42 -17.02
C LYS A 4 -40.00 23.95 -15.82
N ARG A 5 -38.86 23.26 -15.49
CA ARG A 5 -37.73 23.70 -14.65
C ARG A 5 -37.89 23.34 -13.16
N LEU A 6 -36.95 22.73 -12.48
CA LEU A 6 -35.50 22.87 -12.33
C LEU A 6 -35.04 21.72 -11.40
N LEU A 7 -34.21 20.88 -11.82
CA LEU A 7 -33.26 20.20 -10.93
C LEU A 7 -31.89 20.21 -11.64
N LEU A 8 -31.22 21.33 -11.44
CA LEU A 8 -29.85 21.56 -11.88
C LEU A 8 -28.94 21.36 -10.69
N SER A 9 -27.97 20.46 -10.88
CA SER A 9 -26.61 20.55 -10.39
C SER A 9 -26.33 20.80 -8.90
N ALA A 10 -25.79 19.78 -8.27
CA ALA A 10 -24.70 19.94 -7.30
C ALA A 10 -23.72 18.76 -7.41
N LEU A 11 -22.98 18.71 -8.50
CA LEU A 11 -21.67 18.04 -8.51
C LEU A 11 -20.68 19.02 -7.88
N THR A 12 -20.55 18.98 -6.57
CA THR A 12 -19.43 19.60 -5.87
C THR A 12 -18.20 18.74 -6.10
N SER A 13 -17.36 19.20 -7.01
CA SER A 13 -15.98 18.75 -7.19
C SER A 13 -15.25 18.93 -5.88
N LEU A 14 -14.97 17.84 -5.18
CA LEU A 14 -14.04 17.83 -4.05
C LEU A 14 -12.61 17.85 -4.62
N THR A 15 -12.14 19.05 -4.94
CA THR A 15 -10.72 19.30 -5.18
C THR A 15 -10.00 19.24 -3.85
N ILE A 16 -9.35 18.11 -3.58
CA ILE A 16 -8.34 18.02 -2.53
C ILE A 16 -7.12 18.79 -3.04
N ALA A 17 -7.14 20.10 -2.86
CA ALA A 17 -5.96 20.94 -2.96
C ALA A 17 -5.17 20.73 -1.66
N ALA A 18 -4.18 19.84 -1.69
CA ALA A 18 -3.13 19.86 -0.68
C ALA A 18 -2.39 21.19 -0.83
N PRO A 19 -2.30 22.02 0.21
CA PRO A 19 -1.45 23.19 0.16
C PRO A 19 0.01 22.73 0.17
N LEU A 20 0.66 22.72 -1.00
CA LEU A 20 2.10 22.86 -1.07
C LEU A 20 2.42 24.28 -0.61
N ALA A 21 2.45 24.47 0.71
CA ALA A 21 3.08 25.65 1.30
C ALA A 21 4.59 25.50 1.05
N VAL A 22 5.07 26.06 -0.05
CA VAL A 22 6.49 26.37 -0.22
C VAL A 22 6.80 27.46 0.80
N ILE A 23 7.13 27.07 2.02
CA ILE A 23 7.71 27.95 3.01
C ILE A 23 9.17 28.07 2.61
N SER A 24 9.49 29.13 1.88
CA SER A 24 10.86 29.60 1.72
C SER A 24 11.30 30.25 3.05
N THR A 25 11.65 29.44 4.03
CA THR A 25 12.42 29.86 5.18
C THR A 25 13.90 29.69 4.87
N PRO A 26 14.78 30.62 5.31
CA PRO A 26 16.22 30.44 5.15
C PRO A 26 16.61 29.12 5.83
N ALA A 27 17.47 28.33 5.17
CA ALA A 27 18.00 27.08 5.67
C ALA A 27 18.80 27.35 6.96
N SER A 28 18.09 27.40 8.07
CA SER A 28 18.66 27.54 9.40
C SER A 28 18.87 26.14 10.00
N ALA A 29 19.82 26.02 10.91
CA ALA A 29 20.21 24.77 11.59
C ALA A 29 19.03 23.93 12.14
N GLY A 30 17.83 24.50 12.28
CA GLY A 30 16.62 23.81 12.69
C GLY A 30 16.04 22.81 11.68
N ALA A 31 16.30 22.93 10.37
CA ALA A 31 15.78 21.99 9.38
C ALA A 31 16.52 20.63 9.46
N TRP A 32 17.80 20.65 9.75
CA TRP A 32 18.60 19.43 9.90
C TRP A 32 18.29 18.68 11.21
N SER A 33 18.03 19.41 12.31
CA SER A 33 17.57 18.76 13.55
C SER A 33 16.23 18.07 13.37
N THR A 34 15.27 18.70 12.69
CA THR A 34 13.95 18.10 12.41
C THR A 34 14.07 16.82 11.56
N VAL A 35 14.93 16.79 10.54
CA VAL A 35 15.14 15.59 9.71
C VAL A 35 15.85 14.49 10.51
N SER A 36 16.83 14.84 11.36
CA SER A 36 17.49 13.88 12.25
C SER A 36 16.53 13.29 13.29
N ASP A 37 15.63 14.11 13.83
CA ASP A 37 14.64 13.69 14.82
C ASP A 37 13.63 12.71 14.19
N TRP A 38 13.12 13.00 12.99
CA TRP A 38 12.26 12.06 12.26
C TRP A 38 12.98 10.75 11.89
N GLY A 39 14.26 10.82 11.54
CA GLY A 39 15.07 9.63 11.27
C GLY A 39 15.25 8.77 12.52
N SER A 40 15.47 9.38 13.68
CA SER A 40 15.59 8.67 14.96
C SER A 40 14.26 8.06 15.39
N GLU A 41 13.16 8.78 15.30
CA GLU A 41 11.81 8.29 15.60
C GLU A 41 11.42 7.10 14.70
N ALA A 42 11.69 7.18 13.39
CA ALA A 42 11.43 6.09 12.46
C ALA A 42 12.30 4.85 12.79
N ALA A 43 13.57 5.05 13.17
CA ALA A 43 14.45 3.97 13.57
C ALA A 43 14.00 3.31 14.90
N ASP A 44 13.52 4.10 15.85
CA ASP A 44 13.01 3.60 17.13
C ASP A 44 11.70 2.84 16.93
N GLN A 45 10.79 3.34 16.10
CA GLN A 45 9.57 2.62 15.72
C GLN A 45 9.88 1.30 15.02
N PHE A 46 10.85 1.29 14.10
CA PHE A 46 11.31 0.06 13.44
C PHE A 46 11.85 -0.96 14.44
N ARG A 47 12.68 -0.53 15.39
CA ARG A 47 13.20 -1.40 16.46
C ARG A 47 12.09 -1.94 17.33
N LEU A 48 11.13 -1.10 17.70
CA LEU A 48 9.98 -1.50 18.51
C LEU A 48 9.15 -2.58 17.81
N ILE A 49 8.82 -2.40 16.53
CA ILE A 49 8.10 -3.41 15.74
C ILE A 49 8.91 -4.70 15.63
N ARG A 50 10.21 -4.59 15.34
CA ARG A 50 11.10 -5.75 15.23
C ARG A 50 11.16 -6.57 16.52
N ASP A 51 11.28 -5.90 17.68
CA ASP A 51 11.56 -6.55 18.94
C ASP A 51 10.29 -7.02 19.67
N GLN A 52 9.19 -6.26 19.56
CA GLN A 52 7.95 -6.52 20.30
C GLN A 52 6.79 -7.01 19.42
N GLY A 53 6.88 -6.87 18.10
CA GLY A 53 5.83 -7.31 17.19
C GLY A 53 5.67 -8.82 17.16
N SER A 54 4.47 -9.32 16.86
CA SER A 54 4.22 -10.71 16.50
C SER A 54 4.78 -11.02 15.11
N THR A 55 5.14 -12.28 14.87
CA THR A 55 5.60 -12.71 13.54
C THR A 55 4.40 -13.06 12.68
N ASP A 56 4.39 -12.55 11.44
CA ASP A 56 3.40 -12.91 10.42
C ASP A 56 4.08 -13.56 9.23
N LEU A 57 3.49 -14.65 8.72
CA LEU A 57 3.79 -15.19 7.39
C LEU A 57 2.90 -14.53 6.34
N TYR A 58 3.48 -14.28 5.17
CA TYR A 58 2.77 -13.72 4.01
C TYR A 58 2.75 -14.73 2.88
N LEU A 59 1.56 -14.99 2.34
CA LEU A 59 1.35 -15.80 1.15
C LEU A 59 0.68 -14.91 0.11
N SER A 60 1.33 -14.72 -1.03
CA SER A 60 0.77 -14.02 -2.19
C SER A 60 0.38 -15.03 -3.26
N GLY A 61 -0.62 -14.70 -4.04
CA GLY A 61 -1.09 -15.62 -5.08
C GLY A 61 -1.82 -14.95 -6.23
N TYR A 62 -2.23 -13.68 -6.09
CA TYR A 62 -3.04 -13.04 -7.13
C TYR A 62 -2.76 -11.55 -7.28
N ALA A 63 -2.57 -11.13 -8.54
CA ALA A 63 -2.46 -9.73 -8.94
C ALA A 63 -3.50 -9.45 -10.03
N HIS A 64 -4.62 -8.83 -9.65
CA HIS A 64 -5.67 -8.48 -10.59
C HIS A 64 -5.27 -7.24 -11.40
N HIS A 65 -5.19 -7.39 -12.72
CA HIS A 65 -4.96 -6.27 -13.63
C HIS A 65 -6.31 -5.66 -14.07
N GLY A 66 -6.42 -4.33 -14.01
CA GLY A 66 -7.66 -3.61 -14.29
C GLY A 66 -8.17 -3.83 -15.69
N ARG A 67 -9.35 -4.46 -15.85
CA ARG A 67 -9.94 -4.83 -17.15
C ARG A 67 -10.32 -3.61 -18.00
N ASN A 68 -10.46 -2.44 -17.37
CA ASN A 68 -10.79 -1.18 -18.05
C ASN A 68 -9.54 -0.37 -18.44
N THR A 69 -8.36 -0.74 -17.92
CA THR A 69 -7.12 0.00 -18.12
C THR A 69 -6.12 -0.72 -19.02
N TYR A 70 -6.24 -2.04 -19.14
CA TYR A 70 -5.47 -2.87 -20.06
C TYR A 70 -6.32 -3.30 -21.25
N THR A 71 -5.69 -3.48 -22.42
CA THR A 71 -6.33 -4.15 -23.56
C THR A 71 -6.38 -5.66 -23.32
N LYS A 72 -7.29 -6.37 -24.01
CA LYS A 72 -7.44 -7.82 -23.87
C LYS A 72 -6.15 -8.56 -24.24
N GLU A 73 -5.52 -8.16 -25.34
CA GLU A 73 -4.26 -8.75 -25.82
C GLU A 73 -3.15 -8.61 -24.76
N ARG A 74 -3.10 -7.45 -24.09
CA ARG A 74 -2.11 -7.23 -23.02
C ARG A 74 -2.41 -8.05 -21.78
N LEU A 75 -3.69 -8.22 -21.42
CA LEU A 75 -4.07 -9.07 -20.29
C LEU A 75 -3.69 -10.54 -20.52
N ASP A 76 -3.80 -11.04 -21.74
CA ASP A 76 -3.46 -12.41 -22.10
C ASP A 76 -1.94 -12.69 -21.97
N GLU A 77 -1.10 -11.65 -22.03
CA GLU A 77 0.36 -11.73 -21.84
C GLU A 77 0.77 -11.66 -20.35
N LEU A 78 -0.08 -11.10 -19.49
CA LEU A 78 0.28 -10.82 -18.11
C LEU A 78 0.01 -12.02 -17.18
N ASN A 79 0.93 -12.24 -16.26
CA ASN A 79 0.77 -13.23 -15.21
C ASN A 79 -0.01 -12.64 -14.04
N GLU A 80 -1.22 -13.13 -13.79
CA GLU A 80 -1.99 -12.75 -12.60
C GLU A 80 -1.71 -13.66 -11.39
N LYS A 81 -1.00 -14.77 -11.60
CA LYS A 81 -0.59 -15.68 -10.51
C LYS A 81 0.68 -15.15 -9.85
N ALA A 82 0.51 -14.20 -8.95
CA ALA A 82 1.60 -13.54 -8.22
C ALA A 82 2.08 -14.39 -7.03
N TRP A 83 2.44 -15.65 -7.30
CA TRP A 83 2.89 -16.56 -6.26
C TRP A 83 4.11 -15.99 -5.53
N GLY A 84 4.08 -16.11 -4.21
CA GLY A 84 5.17 -15.67 -3.39
C GLY A 84 4.93 -15.88 -1.91
N LEU A 85 5.97 -15.66 -1.17
CA LEU A 85 5.96 -15.77 0.28
C LEU A 85 6.80 -14.68 0.92
N GLY A 86 6.53 -14.41 2.17
CA GLY A 86 7.25 -13.42 2.95
C GLY A 86 7.11 -13.63 4.43
N ILE A 87 7.82 -12.82 5.16
CA ILE A 87 7.79 -12.77 6.62
C ILE A 87 7.75 -11.33 7.06
N GLY A 88 7.10 -11.04 8.18
CA GLY A 88 7.06 -9.73 8.77
C GLY A 88 6.87 -9.74 10.27
N ARG A 89 6.91 -8.55 10.82
CA ARG A 89 6.62 -8.29 12.23
C ARG A 89 5.48 -7.28 12.29
N ARG A 90 4.49 -7.54 13.11
CA ARG A 90 3.31 -6.69 13.29
C ARG A 90 3.16 -6.32 14.77
N LEU A 91 3.14 -5.04 15.03
CA LEU A 91 2.91 -4.47 16.35
C LEU A 91 1.55 -3.78 16.36
N ARG A 92 0.68 -4.18 17.29
CA ARG A 92 -0.58 -3.50 17.56
C ARG A 92 -0.34 -2.39 18.56
N ASP A 93 -0.64 -1.14 18.18
CA ASP A 93 -0.53 0.01 19.07
C ASP A 93 -1.66 0.05 20.13
N GLU A 94 -1.57 0.97 21.06
CA GLU A 94 -2.56 1.17 22.14
C GLU A 94 -3.95 1.60 21.61
N ARG A 95 -4.01 2.14 20.39
CA ARG A 95 -5.25 2.54 19.72
C ARG A 95 -5.88 1.41 18.93
N GLY A 96 -5.21 0.26 18.86
CA GLY A 96 -5.65 -0.91 18.12
C GLY A 96 -5.26 -0.92 16.64
N ASN A 97 -4.36 -0.02 16.19
CA ASN A 97 -3.84 0.00 14.83
C ASN A 97 -2.64 -0.92 14.68
N ASP A 98 -2.37 -1.36 13.46
CA ASP A 98 -1.24 -2.25 13.17
C ASP A 98 -0.11 -1.48 12.47
N ASP A 99 1.09 -1.52 13.06
CA ASP A 99 2.36 -1.15 12.44
C ASP A 99 3.12 -2.40 12.03
N ILE A 100 3.55 -2.44 10.78
CA ILE A 100 4.06 -3.66 10.17
C ILE A 100 5.35 -3.38 9.43
N ILE A 101 6.36 -4.24 9.61
CA ILE A 101 7.53 -4.33 8.74
C ILE A 101 7.56 -5.70 8.09
N TYR A 102 7.91 -5.78 6.80
CA TYR A 102 7.87 -7.05 6.08
C TYR A 102 8.89 -7.15 4.96
N LEU A 103 9.20 -8.39 4.62
CA LEU A 103 9.92 -8.80 3.42
C LEU A 103 9.02 -9.76 2.65
N LEU A 104 8.81 -9.51 1.36
CA LEU A 104 7.95 -10.31 0.50
C LEU A 104 8.62 -10.50 -0.87
N GLY A 105 8.73 -11.75 -1.30
CA GLY A 105 9.16 -12.12 -2.63
C GLY A 105 8.00 -12.74 -3.41
N ILE A 106 7.72 -12.23 -4.60
CA ILE A 106 6.62 -12.71 -5.45
C ILE A 106 7.06 -12.89 -6.89
N SER A 107 6.27 -13.62 -7.66
CA SER A 107 6.35 -13.61 -9.12
C SER A 107 5.62 -12.38 -9.65
N ASP A 108 6.28 -11.56 -10.44
CA ASP A 108 5.69 -10.39 -11.07
C ASP A 108 4.78 -10.74 -12.26
N SER A 109 4.22 -9.72 -12.90
CA SER A 109 3.36 -9.86 -14.08
C SER A 109 4.05 -10.48 -15.31
N HIS A 110 5.37 -10.58 -15.31
CA HIS A 110 6.20 -11.18 -16.37
C HIS A 110 6.84 -12.50 -15.93
N LYS A 111 6.37 -13.10 -14.82
CA LYS A 111 6.89 -14.35 -14.23
C LYS A 111 8.34 -14.23 -13.74
N LYS A 112 8.78 -13.01 -13.42
CA LYS A 112 10.12 -12.75 -12.89
C LYS A 112 10.04 -12.50 -11.38
N PRO A 113 11.13 -12.74 -10.64
CA PRO A 113 11.14 -12.45 -9.20
C PRO A 113 11.08 -10.94 -8.94
N GLN A 114 10.20 -10.56 -8.02
CA GLN A 114 10.07 -9.22 -7.47
C GLN A 114 10.23 -9.29 -5.97
N LEU A 115 11.12 -8.46 -5.44
CA LEU A 115 11.38 -8.37 -4.00
C LEU A 115 10.86 -7.05 -3.46
N MET A 116 10.27 -7.11 -2.27
CA MET A 116 9.69 -5.96 -1.58
C MET A 116 10.11 -6.00 -0.11
N ALA A 117 10.68 -4.89 0.37
CA ALA A 117 10.87 -4.62 1.79
C ALA A 117 10.00 -3.41 2.15
N GLY A 118 9.12 -3.52 3.13
CA GLY A 118 8.15 -2.48 3.37
C GLY A 118 7.84 -2.24 4.84
N TYR A 119 7.33 -1.03 5.08
CA TYR A 119 6.61 -0.65 6.28
C TYR A 119 5.15 -0.39 5.89
N ALA A 120 4.21 -0.80 6.74
CA ALA A 120 2.81 -0.46 6.57
C ALA A 120 2.20 -0.01 7.89
N HIS A 121 1.25 0.92 7.78
CA HIS A 121 0.38 1.33 8.88
C HIS A 121 -1.07 1.08 8.48
N GLU A 122 -1.83 0.40 9.34
CA GLU A 122 -3.26 0.14 9.14
C GLU A 122 -4.07 0.63 10.32
N TRP A 123 -5.03 1.50 10.06
CA TRP A 123 -6.12 1.81 10.99
C TRP A 123 -7.09 0.65 11.00
N ILE A 124 -7.33 0.08 12.19
CA ILE A 124 -8.13 -1.14 12.34
C ILE A 124 -9.49 -0.81 12.92
N TYR A 125 -10.53 -1.31 12.26
CA TYR A 125 -11.93 -1.12 12.62
C TYR A 125 -12.57 -2.48 12.93
N PRO A 126 -12.85 -2.80 14.21
CA PRO A 126 -13.55 -4.03 14.59
C PRO A 126 -14.97 -4.06 14.03
N VAL A 127 -15.40 -5.19 13.50
CA VAL A 127 -16.76 -5.41 12.97
C VAL A 127 -17.65 -5.97 14.07
N GLY A 128 -18.21 -5.08 14.88
CA GLY A 128 -19.08 -5.48 16.00
C GLY A 128 -18.38 -6.43 16.99
N LYS A 129 -19.02 -7.55 17.30
CA LYS A 129 -18.49 -8.60 18.20
C LYS A 129 -18.11 -9.87 17.45
N THR A 130 -17.91 -9.81 16.15
CA THR A 130 -17.67 -10.98 15.28
C THR A 130 -16.25 -11.53 15.36
N GLY A 131 -15.29 -10.76 15.88
CA GLY A 131 -13.86 -11.05 15.81
C GLY A 131 -13.24 -10.67 14.45
N LEU A 132 -14.06 -10.17 13.50
CA LEU A 132 -13.56 -9.63 12.23
C LEU A 132 -13.10 -8.18 12.40
N GLU A 133 -12.09 -7.83 11.63
CA GLU A 133 -11.51 -6.50 11.54
C GLU A 133 -11.43 -6.06 10.07
N LEU A 134 -11.70 -4.81 9.82
CA LEU A 134 -11.38 -4.13 8.57
C LEU A 134 -10.18 -3.23 8.81
N GLY A 135 -9.21 -3.24 7.91
CA GLY A 135 -8.05 -2.36 7.94
C GLY A 135 -8.02 -1.46 6.72
N LEU A 136 -7.68 -0.20 6.94
CA LEU A 136 -7.33 0.75 5.88
C LEU A 136 -6.02 1.42 6.25
N GLY A 137 -5.17 1.67 5.28
CA GLY A 137 -3.89 2.29 5.55
C GLY A 137 -3.05 2.50 4.31
N TYR A 138 -1.76 2.50 4.53
CA TYR A 138 -0.76 2.66 3.47
C TYR A 138 0.43 1.76 3.72
N THR A 139 1.20 1.52 2.65
CA THR A 139 2.49 0.87 2.75
C THR A 139 3.54 1.65 1.96
N ALA A 140 4.71 1.83 2.57
CA ALA A 140 5.91 2.36 1.95
C ALA A 140 6.86 1.19 1.67
N ILE A 141 7.23 1.01 0.41
CA ILE A 141 7.92 -0.18 -0.08
C ILE A 141 9.21 0.22 -0.78
N LEU A 142 10.29 -0.46 -0.49
CA LEU A 142 11.45 -0.53 -1.35
C LEU A 142 11.29 -1.75 -2.23
N MET A 143 11.04 -1.54 -3.53
CA MET A 143 10.70 -2.57 -4.49
C MET A 143 11.82 -2.76 -5.50
N SER A 144 12.22 -4.02 -5.78
CA SER A 144 13.14 -4.38 -6.84
C SER A 144 12.42 -5.21 -7.90
N ARG A 145 12.41 -4.71 -9.15
CA ARG A 145 11.84 -5.40 -10.32
C ARG A 145 12.81 -5.33 -11.50
N GLN A 146 12.92 -6.41 -12.24
CA GLN A 146 13.87 -6.47 -13.37
C GLN A 146 13.48 -5.56 -14.55
N ASP A 147 12.18 -5.33 -14.75
CA ASP A 147 11.62 -4.47 -15.82
C ASP A 147 11.66 -2.97 -15.48
N TYR A 148 12.00 -2.62 -14.22
CA TYR A 148 12.17 -1.25 -13.76
C TYR A 148 13.60 -1.04 -13.27
N PHE A 149 14.25 0.01 -13.75
CA PHE A 149 15.59 0.44 -13.35
C PHE A 149 16.65 -0.67 -13.36
N GLY A 150 16.48 -1.71 -14.19
CA GLY A 150 17.40 -2.85 -14.25
C GLY A 150 17.48 -3.69 -12.97
N GLY A 151 16.42 -3.65 -12.15
CA GLY A 151 16.36 -4.35 -10.86
C GLY A 151 16.90 -3.56 -9.67
N VAL A 152 17.35 -2.33 -9.87
CA VAL A 152 17.73 -1.45 -8.75
C VAL A 152 16.50 -1.16 -7.89
N PRO A 153 16.57 -1.32 -6.56
CA PRO A 153 15.45 -1.01 -5.69
C PRO A 153 15.03 0.45 -5.75
N PHE A 154 13.72 0.70 -5.81
CA PHE A 154 13.14 2.04 -5.82
C PHE A 154 12.00 2.15 -4.80
N PRO A 155 11.79 3.33 -4.19
CA PRO A 155 10.72 3.54 -3.22
C PRO A 155 9.37 3.76 -3.91
N ILE A 156 8.30 3.21 -3.32
CA ILE A 156 6.91 3.45 -3.72
C ILE A 156 6.02 3.45 -2.47
N ALA A 157 4.99 4.28 -2.48
CA ALA A 157 3.95 4.27 -1.45
C ALA A 157 2.60 3.92 -2.09
N LEU A 158 1.86 3.01 -1.47
CA LEU A 158 0.60 2.48 -1.98
C LEU A 158 -0.46 2.44 -0.88
N PRO A 159 -1.74 2.61 -1.22
CA PRO A 159 -2.83 2.32 -0.30
C PRO A 159 -2.89 0.82 0.01
N LEU A 160 -3.28 0.50 1.23
CA LEU A 160 -3.43 -0.85 1.74
C LEU A 160 -4.80 -1.01 2.41
N GLY A 161 -5.48 -2.09 2.11
CA GLY A 161 -6.70 -2.50 2.80
C GLY A 161 -6.61 -3.93 3.28
N SER A 162 -7.33 -4.26 4.34
CA SER A 162 -7.41 -5.63 4.84
C SER A 162 -8.77 -5.99 5.40
N ILE A 163 -9.05 -7.29 5.41
CA ILE A 163 -10.21 -7.88 6.05
C ILE A 163 -9.82 -9.25 6.62
N GLY A 164 -10.27 -9.56 7.83
CA GLY A 164 -10.00 -10.85 8.46
C GLY A 164 -10.12 -10.79 9.97
N THR A 165 -9.46 -11.70 10.65
CA THR A 165 -9.30 -11.70 12.10
C THR A 165 -7.97 -11.03 12.48
N ARG A 166 -7.70 -10.95 13.79
CA ARG A 166 -6.40 -10.45 14.26
C ARG A 166 -5.23 -11.29 13.71
N ASP A 167 -5.41 -12.60 13.58
CA ASP A 167 -4.34 -13.54 13.25
C ASP A 167 -4.26 -13.86 11.75
N ILE A 168 -5.38 -13.79 11.03
CA ILE A 168 -5.43 -14.09 9.59
C ILE A 168 -6.16 -12.97 8.88
N LYS A 169 -5.49 -12.31 7.95
CA LYS A 169 -6.05 -11.22 7.14
C LYS A 169 -5.76 -11.41 5.65
N LEU A 170 -6.81 -11.26 4.86
CA LEU A 170 -6.65 -10.96 3.43
C LEU A 170 -6.30 -9.48 3.31
N ARG A 171 -5.20 -9.18 2.64
CA ARG A 171 -4.71 -7.82 2.38
C ARG A 171 -4.71 -7.54 0.90
N ALA A 172 -4.97 -6.30 0.54
CA ALA A 172 -4.92 -5.85 -0.84
C ALA A 172 -4.22 -4.50 -0.93
N SER A 173 -3.28 -4.39 -1.86
CA SER A 173 -2.60 -3.14 -2.16
C SER A 173 -2.88 -2.73 -3.60
N TYR A 174 -3.27 -1.49 -3.80
CA TYR A 174 -3.65 -0.97 -5.10
C TYR A 174 -2.52 -0.14 -5.71
N VAL A 175 -2.07 -0.57 -6.88
CA VAL A 175 -1.10 0.15 -7.70
C VAL A 175 -1.88 0.93 -8.75
N PRO A 176 -1.96 2.26 -8.66
CA PRO A 176 -2.69 3.05 -9.63
C PRO A 176 -1.96 3.07 -10.97
N ARG A 177 -2.70 3.37 -12.03
CA ARG A 177 -2.12 3.60 -13.35
C ARG A 177 -1.27 4.87 -13.32
N LEU A 178 0.06 4.71 -13.37
CA LEU A 178 1.01 5.82 -13.25
C LEU A 178 1.29 6.54 -14.58
N SER A 179 0.91 5.96 -15.72
CA SER A 179 1.14 6.58 -17.03
C SER A 179 0.03 6.27 -18.03
N GLN A 180 -0.17 7.19 -18.99
CA GLN A 180 -1.13 7.02 -20.08
C GLN A 180 -0.57 6.15 -21.24
N LYS A 181 0.63 5.61 -21.12
CA LYS A 181 1.22 4.75 -22.16
C LYS A 181 0.37 3.49 -22.33
N LYS A 182 0.14 3.07 -23.59
CA LYS A 182 -0.49 1.80 -23.91
C LYS A 182 0.26 0.67 -23.19
N GLY A 183 -0.49 -0.24 -22.56
CA GLY A 183 0.08 -1.37 -21.83
C GLY A 183 0.36 -1.14 -20.34
N ASN A 184 0.17 0.08 -19.82
CA ASN A 184 0.18 0.35 -18.39
C ASN A 184 -1.25 0.51 -17.88
N GLY A 185 -1.58 -0.17 -16.80
CA GLY A 185 -2.86 -0.09 -16.12
C GLY A 185 -2.70 -0.15 -14.62
N ASP A 186 -3.81 -0.27 -13.93
CA ASP A 186 -3.84 -0.46 -12.50
C ASP A 186 -3.77 -1.94 -12.11
N VAL A 187 -3.24 -2.21 -10.93
CA VAL A 187 -3.09 -3.58 -10.40
C VAL A 187 -3.54 -3.62 -8.95
N LEU A 188 -4.36 -4.60 -8.61
CA LEU A 188 -4.70 -4.94 -7.24
C LEU A 188 -3.94 -6.21 -6.83
N LEU A 189 -2.91 -6.05 -6.00
CA LEU A 189 -2.15 -7.17 -5.45
C LEU A 189 -2.84 -7.67 -4.18
N MET A 190 -3.17 -8.97 -4.14
CA MET A 190 -3.80 -9.62 -3.00
C MET A 190 -2.88 -10.65 -2.37
N PHE A 191 -2.84 -10.67 -1.05
CA PHE A 191 -2.04 -11.59 -0.26
C PHE A 191 -2.68 -11.87 1.10
N VAL A 192 -2.35 -12.99 1.69
CA VAL A 192 -2.80 -13.37 3.03
C VAL A 192 -1.65 -13.23 4.00
N SER A 193 -1.92 -12.67 5.18
CA SER A 193 -1.00 -12.70 6.32
C SER A 193 -1.55 -13.58 7.42
N MET A 194 -0.67 -14.35 8.05
CA MET A 194 -1.01 -15.28 9.15
C MET A 194 -0.01 -15.11 10.29
N GLY A 195 -0.52 -14.80 11.49
CA GLY A 195 0.27 -14.82 12.73
C GLY A 195 0.77 -16.22 13.08
N ILE A 196 2.03 -16.34 13.50
CA ILE A 196 2.68 -17.58 13.94
C ILE A 196 3.41 -17.38 15.26
#